data_2a8af9beee297384910fc166ab9647db
#
_entry.id   2a8af9beee297384910fc166ab9647db
#
_cell.length_a   1.000
_cell.length_b   1.000
_cell.length_c   1.000
_cell.angle_alpha   90.00
_cell.angle_beta   90.00
_cell.angle_gamma   90.00
#
_symmetry.space_group_name_H-M   'P 1'
#
loop_
_entity.id
_entity.type
_entity.pdbx_description
1 polymer ?
#
loop_
_entity_poly.entity_id
_entity_poly.type
_entity_poly.pdbx_seq_one_letter_code
_entity_poly.pdbx_strand_id
1 'polypeptide(L)'
;MHSQENIGNAEALGLPRDTSQPDNQLQIATPEEIQRLSKDPYSGEHAGRVVEQLKNPRYIRSLGGVAFEAAVVGNPDAEEVKFVFYGWGGNFRYPNAQREAITMTYADPDVAYVVMNGPGVGNSGMLPESAQKEIRKTGSYLPLGKYLAPVVDHIAQDYEEANLGGHSLGARTATAVVANREGSTEELRLYDPTGTRKMSLGGIATAFLLGEGRELMKYDKASSVPKPGDVGLQFLSQNDPDNIEVIAGLSGGAAGEFKRPENGWIQQFLVDPAGLRRDGFEGDLRVAAPNVERRVDILVPDGSHLNDWRDVAMIVGRLRSVPGLTADVSQWNVLNHTHNSMNQPPALASVYAAKLS
;
A
#
# COMPACT_ATOMS: atom_id res chain seq x y z
N MET A 1 -24.40 -19.36 8.75
CA MET A 1 -23.89 -20.32 9.75
C MET A 1 -22.37 -20.23 9.97
N HIS A 2 -21.66 -19.32 9.28
CA HIS A 2 -20.19 -19.15 9.42
C HIS A 2 -19.74 -18.13 10.47
N SER A 3 -20.65 -17.37 11.05
CA SER A 3 -20.33 -16.31 12.03
C SER A 3 -19.93 -16.83 13.43
N GLN A 4 -20.27 -18.05 13.77
CA GLN A 4 -19.99 -18.59 15.12
C GLN A 4 -18.58 -19.17 15.32
N GLU A 5 -17.95 -19.70 14.28
CA GLU A 5 -16.58 -20.25 14.40
C GLU A 5 -15.50 -19.17 14.55
N ASN A 6 -15.73 -17.98 13.98
CA ASN A 6 -14.79 -16.87 14.04
C ASN A 6 -14.81 -16.11 15.38
N ILE A 7 -15.90 -16.22 16.12
CA ILE A 7 -16.08 -15.59 17.43
C ILE A 7 -15.16 -16.21 18.50
N GLY A 8 -14.83 -17.48 18.38
CA GLY A 8 -13.96 -18.20 19.31
C GLY A 8 -12.51 -17.73 19.31
N ASN A 9 -12.01 -17.21 18.19
CA ASN A 9 -10.61 -16.81 18.07
C ASN A 9 -10.32 -15.47 18.73
N ALA A 10 -11.23 -14.50 18.68
CA ALA A 10 -11.07 -13.21 19.36
C ALA A 10 -11.11 -13.39 20.90
N GLU A 11 -11.95 -14.29 21.42
CA GLU A 11 -12.00 -14.64 22.84
C GLU A 11 -10.74 -15.40 23.29
N ALA A 12 -10.21 -16.29 22.46
CA ALA A 12 -8.98 -17.01 22.74
C ALA A 12 -7.75 -16.11 22.83
N LEU A 13 -7.79 -14.93 22.20
CA LEU A 13 -6.75 -13.92 22.25
C LEU A 13 -6.94 -12.90 23.39
N GLY A 14 -7.98 -13.06 24.23
CA GLY A 14 -8.25 -12.18 25.36
C GLY A 14 -8.64 -10.75 24.95
N LEU A 15 -9.11 -10.56 23.74
CA LEU A 15 -9.55 -9.27 23.24
C LEU A 15 -11.02 -9.04 23.64
N PRO A 16 -11.37 -7.94 24.34
CA PRO A 16 -12.74 -7.62 24.63
C PRO A 16 -13.50 -7.36 23.32
N ARG A 17 -14.66 -7.98 23.18
CA ARG A 17 -15.57 -7.64 22.08
C ARG A 17 -16.00 -6.19 22.23
N ASP A 18 -15.71 -5.39 21.23
CA ASP A 18 -16.47 -4.15 21.04
C ASP A 18 -17.78 -4.51 20.37
N THR A 19 -18.84 -4.67 21.20
CA THR A 19 -20.19 -5.01 20.75
C THR A 19 -20.89 -3.82 20.07
N SER A 20 -20.23 -2.67 19.97
CA SER A 20 -20.74 -1.45 19.33
C SER A 20 -20.43 -1.37 17.83
N GLN A 21 -19.60 -2.29 17.29
CA GLN A 21 -19.26 -2.31 15.87
C GLN A 21 -19.96 -3.44 15.13
N PRO A 22 -20.44 -3.18 13.88
CA PRO A 22 -20.95 -4.24 13.03
C PRO A 22 -19.84 -5.26 12.78
N ASP A 23 -20.22 -6.53 12.61
CA ASP A 23 -19.35 -7.68 12.38
C ASP A 23 -18.57 -7.60 11.03
N ASN A 24 -17.83 -6.55 10.84
CA ASN A 24 -16.95 -6.38 9.69
C ASN A 24 -15.69 -7.24 9.87
N GLN A 25 -15.86 -8.56 9.76
CA GLN A 25 -14.77 -9.50 9.75
C GLN A 25 -14.51 -9.94 8.31
N LEU A 26 -13.32 -9.66 7.82
CA LEU A 26 -12.88 -10.12 6.52
C LEU A 26 -12.17 -11.47 6.70
N GLN A 27 -12.83 -12.54 6.29
CA GLN A 27 -12.15 -13.80 6.08
C GLN A 27 -11.51 -13.75 4.68
N ILE A 28 -10.20 -13.62 4.65
CA ILE A 28 -9.45 -13.64 3.41
C ILE A 28 -9.47 -15.06 2.85
N ALA A 29 -10.09 -15.23 1.70
CA ALA A 29 -10.10 -16.38 0.81
C ALA A 29 -10.43 -17.73 1.47
N THR A 30 -11.16 -18.54 0.75
CA THR A 30 -11.32 -19.96 1.11
C THR A 30 -9.98 -20.71 0.95
N PRO A 31 -9.76 -21.84 1.63
CA PRO A 31 -8.57 -22.66 1.40
C PRO A 31 -8.36 -23.03 -0.07
N GLU A 32 -9.43 -23.26 -0.82
CA GLU A 32 -9.40 -23.54 -2.25
C GLU A 32 -8.92 -22.35 -3.07
N GLU A 33 -9.38 -21.13 -2.76
CA GLU A 33 -8.91 -19.89 -3.40
C GLU A 33 -7.45 -19.64 -3.09
N ILE A 34 -7.01 -19.80 -1.84
CA ILE A 34 -5.61 -19.70 -1.45
C ILE A 34 -4.77 -20.72 -2.23
N GLN A 35 -5.25 -21.95 -2.35
CA GLN A 35 -4.53 -22.98 -3.09
C GLN A 35 -4.48 -22.68 -4.59
N ARG A 36 -5.56 -22.17 -5.19
CA ARG A 36 -5.59 -21.73 -6.58
C ARG A 36 -4.63 -20.56 -6.79
N LEU A 37 -4.74 -19.51 -5.99
CA LEU A 37 -3.88 -18.32 -6.06
C LEU A 37 -2.40 -18.60 -5.71
N SER A 38 -2.09 -19.73 -5.06
CA SER A 38 -0.71 -20.05 -4.71
C SER A 38 0.08 -20.78 -5.80
N LYS A 39 -0.60 -21.39 -6.78
CA LYS A 39 0.08 -22.20 -7.84
C LYS A 39 -0.11 -21.64 -9.24
N ASP A 40 -1.35 -21.33 -9.61
CA ASP A 40 -1.69 -21.02 -10.99
C ASP A 40 -1.12 -19.69 -11.51
N PRO A 41 -1.06 -18.59 -10.73
CA PRO A 41 -0.63 -17.29 -11.24
C PRO A 41 0.80 -17.28 -11.78
N TYR A 42 1.66 -18.13 -11.24
CA TYR A 42 3.11 -18.11 -11.54
C TYR A 42 3.52 -18.99 -12.71
N SER A 43 2.57 -19.70 -13.33
CA SER A 43 2.83 -20.58 -14.47
C SER A 43 2.36 -19.92 -15.77
N GLY A 44 3.20 -19.99 -16.82
CA GLY A 44 2.82 -19.64 -18.18
C GLY A 44 2.92 -18.14 -18.55
N GLU A 45 2.13 -17.75 -19.57
CA GLU A 45 2.22 -16.45 -20.23
C GLU A 45 1.85 -15.27 -19.33
N HIS A 46 0.92 -15.47 -18.38
CA HIS A 46 0.47 -14.41 -17.48
C HIS A 46 1.62 -13.85 -16.65
N ALA A 47 2.33 -14.71 -15.93
CA ALA A 47 3.47 -14.28 -15.10
C ALA A 47 4.56 -13.61 -15.95
N GLY A 48 4.86 -14.19 -17.12
CA GLY A 48 5.84 -13.63 -18.06
C GLY A 48 5.47 -12.23 -18.52
N ARG A 49 4.19 -11.99 -18.87
CA ARG A 49 3.68 -10.68 -19.27
C ARG A 49 3.80 -9.66 -18.14
N VAL A 50 3.39 -10.00 -16.92
CA VAL A 50 3.47 -9.08 -15.76
C VAL A 50 4.92 -8.72 -15.44
N VAL A 51 5.83 -9.70 -15.45
CA VAL A 51 7.27 -9.44 -15.24
C VAL A 51 7.83 -8.53 -16.34
N GLU A 52 7.40 -8.69 -17.58
CA GLU A 52 7.84 -7.82 -18.68
C GLU A 52 7.29 -6.38 -18.51
N GLN A 53 6.05 -6.24 -18.08
CA GLN A 53 5.48 -4.93 -17.75
C GLN A 53 6.27 -4.24 -16.61
N LEU A 54 6.67 -4.98 -15.57
CA LEU A 54 7.50 -4.46 -14.47
C LEU A 54 8.93 -4.06 -14.90
N LYS A 55 9.46 -4.62 -15.98
CA LYS A 55 10.77 -4.23 -16.54
C LYS A 55 10.70 -2.91 -17.30
N ASN A 56 9.53 -2.49 -17.74
CA ASN A 56 9.30 -1.30 -18.54
C ASN A 56 8.51 -0.21 -17.77
N PRO A 57 9.05 0.30 -16.64
CA PRO A 57 8.37 1.31 -15.85
C PRO A 57 8.38 2.67 -16.55
N ARG A 58 7.35 3.46 -16.27
CA ARG A 58 7.29 4.89 -16.58
C ARG A 58 8.10 5.68 -15.55
N TYR A 59 8.75 6.72 -16.00
CA TYR A 59 9.44 7.69 -15.15
C TYR A 59 8.78 9.04 -15.34
N ILE A 60 8.11 9.54 -14.30
CA ILE A 60 7.27 10.72 -14.40
C ILE A 60 7.82 11.80 -13.48
N ARG A 61 8.17 12.94 -14.06
CA ARG A 61 8.68 14.11 -13.35
C ARG A 61 7.55 14.96 -12.84
N SER A 62 7.53 15.17 -11.53
CA SER A 62 6.57 15.94 -10.78
C SER A 62 7.17 17.29 -10.34
N LEU A 63 6.50 17.94 -9.41
CA LEU A 63 6.88 19.24 -8.80
C LEU A 63 8.35 19.26 -8.35
N GLY A 64 9.00 20.38 -8.54
CA GLY A 64 10.39 20.57 -8.10
C GLY A 64 11.41 19.66 -8.77
N GLY A 65 11.04 19.01 -9.90
CA GLY A 65 11.91 18.11 -10.65
C GLY A 65 12.04 16.71 -10.03
N VAL A 66 11.27 16.36 -9.01
CA VAL A 66 11.27 15.01 -8.43
C VAL A 66 10.63 14.04 -9.41
N ALA A 67 11.35 13.01 -9.80
CA ALA A 67 10.82 11.96 -10.67
C ALA A 67 10.42 10.73 -9.85
N PHE A 68 9.35 10.07 -10.26
CA PHE A 68 8.87 8.83 -9.66
C PHE A 68 8.83 7.71 -10.68
N GLU A 69 9.13 6.53 -10.21
CA GLU A 69 9.13 5.30 -10.98
C GLU A 69 7.82 4.54 -10.71
N ALA A 70 7.06 4.26 -11.78
CA ALA A 70 5.78 3.57 -11.73
C ALA A 70 5.71 2.50 -12.83
N ALA A 71 5.20 1.32 -12.51
CA ALA A 71 4.93 0.28 -13.48
C ALA A 71 3.43 0.01 -13.55
N VAL A 72 2.87 -0.01 -14.76
CA VAL A 72 1.49 -0.42 -15.03
C VAL A 72 1.50 -1.90 -15.38
N VAL A 73 0.73 -2.70 -14.64
CA VAL A 73 0.64 -4.15 -14.80
C VAL A 73 -0.82 -4.59 -14.90
N GLY A 74 -1.06 -5.72 -15.54
CA GLY A 74 -2.41 -6.27 -15.73
C GLY A 74 -3.00 -5.90 -17.09
N ASN A 75 -4.26 -5.50 -17.11
CA ASN A 75 -4.96 -5.15 -18.34
C ASN A 75 -4.70 -3.69 -18.74
N PRO A 76 -4.00 -3.42 -19.86
CA PRO A 76 -3.74 -2.04 -20.28
C PRO A 76 -4.99 -1.29 -20.78
N ASP A 77 -6.04 -2.03 -21.19
CA ASP A 77 -7.28 -1.49 -21.71
C ASP A 77 -8.40 -1.48 -20.65
N ALA A 78 -8.04 -1.56 -19.37
CA ALA A 78 -9.01 -1.53 -18.27
C ALA A 78 -9.68 -0.15 -18.15
N GLU A 79 -10.93 -0.13 -17.70
CA GLU A 79 -11.64 1.09 -17.32
C GLU A 79 -11.20 1.54 -15.91
N GLU A 80 -10.88 0.58 -15.03
CA GLU A 80 -10.47 0.80 -13.64
C GLU A 80 -8.94 0.67 -13.48
N VAL A 81 -8.35 1.60 -12.73
CA VAL A 81 -6.96 1.52 -12.28
C VAL A 81 -6.86 1.51 -10.75
N LYS A 82 -6.03 0.61 -10.22
CA LYS A 82 -5.70 0.54 -8.79
C LYS A 82 -4.25 0.90 -8.55
N PHE A 83 -4.01 2.01 -7.87
CA PHE A 83 -2.66 2.41 -7.42
C PHE A 83 -2.32 1.70 -6.12
N VAL A 84 -1.21 0.97 -6.11
CA VAL A 84 -0.74 0.19 -4.96
C VAL A 84 0.59 0.74 -4.47
N PHE A 85 0.59 1.24 -3.22
CA PHE A 85 1.77 1.75 -2.56
C PHE A 85 2.31 0.73 -1.56
N TYR A 86 3.57 0.39 -1.74
CA TYR A 86 4.24 -0.59 -0.89
C TYR A 86 4.56 -0.03 0.51
N GLY A 87 4.69 -0.94 1.46
CA GLY A 87 5.20 -0.65 2.79
C GLY A 87 6.67 -0.20 2.78
N TRP A 88 7.20 0.03 3.97
CA TRP A 88 8.57 0.47 4.16
C TRP A 88 9.59 -0.46 3.48
N GLY A 89 10.46 0.12 2.66
CA GLY A 89 11.48 -0.63 1.90
C GLY A 89 10.94 -1.42 0.71
N GLY A 90 9.63 -1.35 0.43
CA GLY A 90 9.02 -2.02 -0.72
C GLY A 90 9.50 -1.43 -2.04
N ASN A 91 9.81 -2.32 -3.00
CA ASN A 91 10.27 -1.97 -4.34
C ASN A 91 9.73 -3.02 -5.33
N PHE A 92 9.00 -2.59 -6.36
CA PHE A 92 8.40 -3.51 -7.33
C PHE A 92 9.43 -4.32 -8.14
N ARG A 93 10.71 -3.95 -8.09
CA ARG A 93 11.80 -4.72 -8.71
C ARG A 93 12.20 -5.94 -7.89
N TYR A 94 11.75 -6.03 -6.64
CA TYR A 94 12.05 -7.17 -5.77
C TYR A 94 11.17 -8.36 -6.10
N PRO A 95 11.70 -9.58 -5.99
CA PRO A 95 10.97 -10.80 -6.32
C PRO A 95 9.63 -10.96 -5.57
N ASN A 96 9.55 -10.52 -4.32
CA ASN A 96 8.30 -10.55 -3.56
C ASN A 96 7.24 -9.62 -4.16
N ALA A 97 7.61 -8.40 -4.51
CA ALA A 97 6.68 -7.45 -5.12
C ALA A 97 6.24 -7.87 -6.53
N GLN A 98 7.13 -8.51 -7.31
CA GLN A 98 6.75 -9.15 -8.57
C GLN A 98 5.69 -10.24 -8.35
N ARG A 99 5.90 -11.08 -7.33
CA ARG A 99 4.95 -12.12 -6.95
C ARG A 99 3.59 -11.53 -6.57
N GLU A 100 3.59 -10.43 -5.82
CA GLU A 100 2.38 -9.68 -5.46
C GLU A 100 1.65 -9.15 -6.70
N ALA A 101 2.37 -8.50 -7.61
CA ALA A 101 1.81 -7.98 -8.86
C ALA A 101 1.21 -9.08 -9.74
N ILE A 102 1.90 -10.21 -9.90
CA ILE A 102 1.40 -11.37 -10.64
C ILE A 102 0.11 -11.88 -10.02
N THR A 103 0.05 -11.98 -8.69
CA THR A 103 -1.12 -12.52 -7.99
C THR A 103 -2.31 -11.57 -8.07
N MET A 104 -2.11 -10.27 -7.88
CA MET A 104 -3.18 -9.27 -7.97
C MET A 104 -3.81 -9.26 -9.36
N THR A 105 -2.99 -9.19 -10.40
CA THR A 105 -3.46 -9.17 -11.80
C THR A 105 -4.08 -10.48 -12.26
N TYR A 106 -3.74 -11.60 -11.62
CA TYR A 106 -4.39 -12.88 -11.85
C TYR A 106 -5.76 -12.97 -11.14
N ALA A 107 -5.86 -12.42 -9.94
CA ALA A 107 -7.09 -12.44 -9.16
C ALA A 107 -8.15 -11.49 -9.73
N ASP A 108 -7.72 -10.39 -10.32
CA ASP A 108 -8.59 -9.37 -10.90
C ASP A 108 -8.05 -8.97 -12.30
N PRO A 109 -8.37 -9.77 -13.32
CA PRO A 109 -7.77 -9.63 -14.66
C PRO A 109 -8.29 -8.44 -15.46
N ASP A 110 -9.42 -7.86 -15.06
CA ASP A 110 -10.08 -6.76 -15.78
C ASP A 110 -9.58 -5.38 -15.32
N VAL A 111 -8.67 -5.34 -14.33
CA VAL A 111 -8.15 -4.11 -13.72
C VAL A 111 -6.69 -3.88 -14.11
N ALA A 112 -6.34 -2.61 -14.31
CA ALA A 112 -4.95 -2.17 -14.35
C ALA A 112 -4.44 -1.90 -12.93
N TYR A 113 -3.24 -2.37 -12.62
CA TYR A 113 -2.56 -2.03 -11.36
C TYR A 113 -1.35 -1.15 -11.64
N VAL A 114 -1.23 -0.07 -10.88
CA VAL A 114 -0.05 0.78 -10.90
C VAL A 114 0.72 0.57 -9.61
N VAL A 115 1.89 -0.05 -9.71
CA VAL A 115 2.80 -0.23 -8.59
C VAL A 115 3.87 0.85 -8.64
N MET A 116 4.06 1.56 -7.54
CA MET A 116 4.95 2.73 -7.50
C MET A 116 6.05 2.56 -6.45
N ASN A 117 7.27 2.92 -6.84
CA ASN A 117 8.36 3.06 -5.90
C ASN A 117 8.26 4.41 -5.18
N GLY A 118 8.32 4.35 -3.85
CA GLY A 118 8.34 5.55 -3.02
C GLY A 118 9.60 6.40 -3.21
N PRO A 119 9.66 7.61 -2.60
CA PRO A 119 10.83 8.49 -2.71
C PRO A 119 12.10 7.80 -2.23
N GLY A 120 13.17 7.92 -3.01
CA GLY A 120 14.47 7.31 -2.71
C GLY A 120 14.51 5.79 -2.88
N VAL A 121 13.47 5.17 -3.44
CA VAL A 121 13.40 3.73 -3.74
C VAL A 121 13.54 3.52 -5.25
N GLY A 122 14.34 2.54 -5.66
CA GLY A 122 14.59 2.28 -7.06
C GLY A 122 15.20 3.51 -7.74
N ASN A 123 14.58 3.93 -8.85
CA ASN A 123 14.95 5.16 -9.55
C ASN A 123 14.06 6.38 -9.17
N SER A 124 13.20 6.24 -8.15
CA SER A 124 12.43 7.41 -7.67
C SER A 124 13.33 8.41 -6.96
N GLY A 125 13.15 9.68 -7.29
CA GLY A 125 13.90 10.80 -6.71
C GLY A 125 13.64 10.99 -5.22
N MET A 126 14.52 11.75 -4.57
CA MET A 126 14.36 12.15 -3.17
C MET A 126 13.35 13.28 -3.04
N LEU A 127 12.57 13.30 -1.98
CA LEU A 127 11.80 14.49 -1.62
C LEU A 127 12.75 15.66 -1.30
N PRO A 128 12.36 16.90 -1.57
CA PRO A 128 13.08 18.07 -1.11
C PRO A 128 13.26 18.06 0.43
N GLU A 129 14.36 18.65 0.89
CA GLU A 129 14.70 18.66 2.31
C GLU A 129 13.61 19.27 3.20
N SER A 130 12.92 20.31 2.70
CA SER A 130 11.80 20.92 3.41
C SER A 130 10.67 19.94 3.68
N ALA A 131 10.28 19.13 2.68
CA ALA A 131 9.25 18.11 2.84
C ALA A 131 9.71 17.00 3.80
N GLN A 132 10.95 16.53 3.67
CA GLN A 132 11.53 15.55 4.59
C GLN A 132 11.54 16.06 6.04
N LYS A 133 11.92 17.32 6.24
CA LYS A 133 11.96 17.96 7.58
C LYS A 133 10.55 18.04 8.18
N GLU A 134 9.56 18.38 7.37
CA GLU A 134 8.17 18.46 7.82
C GLU A 134 7.63 17.09 8.24
N ILE A 135 7.83 16.04 7.43
CA ILE A 135 7.46 14.66 7.77
C ILE A 135 8.10 14.24 9.11
N ARG A 136 9.40 14.45 9.27
CA ARG A 136 10.11 14.13 10.53
C ARG A 136 9.58 14.90 11.72
N LYS A 137 9.18 16.15 11.53
CA LYS A 137 8.71 17.03 12.60
C LYS A 137 7.28 16.71 13.02
N THR A 138 6.40 16.50 12.07
CA THR A 138 4.94 16.38 12.30
C THR A 138 4.46 14.94 12.32
N GLY A 139 5.11 14.04 11.59
CA GLY A 139 4.61 12.70 11.29
C GLY A 139 3.53 12.69 10.22
N SER A 140 3.16 13.84 9.65
CA SER A 140 2.25 13.94 8.51
C SER A 140 2.98 13.61 7.21
N TYR A 141 2.35 12.82 6.35
CA TYR A 141 2.85 12.49 5.01
C TYR A 141 2.21 13.36 3.91
N LEU A 142 1.35 14.32 4.26
CA LEU A 142 0.79 15.27 3.30
C LEU A 142 1.86 15.97 2.43
N PRO A 143 3.06 16.32 2.96
CA PRO A 143 4.12 16.85 2.11
C PRO A 143 4.58 15.91 0.99
N LEU A 144 4.57 14.58 1.20
CA LEU A 144 4.83 13.60 0.15
C LEU A 144 3.74 13.63 -0.92
N GLY A 145 2.48 13.69 -0.49
CA GLY A 145 1.33 13.75 -1.39
C GLY A 145 1.42 14.86 -2.42
N LYS A 146 1.91 16.05 -2.05
CA LYS A 146 2.10 17.18 -2.97
C LYS A 146 2.95 16.85 -4.20
N TYR A 147 3.94 15.96 -4.04
CA TYR A 147 4.82 15.56 -5.15
C TYR A 147 4.30 14.34 -5.90
N LEU A 148 3.58 13.46 -5.22
CA LEU A 148 3.16 12.17 -5.80
C LEU A 148 1.76 12.23 -6.42
N ALA A 149 0.85 13.06 -5.90
CA ALA A 149 -0.50 13.17 -6.42
C ALA A 149 -0.55 13.59 -7.90
N PRO A 150 0.25 14.57 -8.38
CA PRO A 150 0.26 14.90 -9.80
C PRO A 150 0.72 13.75 -10.70
N VAL A 151 1.58 12.85 -10.20
CA VAL A 151 2.00 11.66 -10.94
C VAL A 151 0.85 10.66 -11.05
N VAL A 152 0.12 10.47 -9.94
CA VAL A 152 -1.06 9.62 -9.92
C VAL A 152 -2.14 10.17 -10.85
N ASP A 153 -2.42 11.47 -10.80
CA ASP A 153 -3.40 12.12 -11.67
C ASP A 153 -3.00 12.01 -13.15
N HIS A 154 -1.70 12.17 -13.46
CA HIS A 154 -1.19 12.00 -14.83
C HIS A 154 -1.37 10.59 -15.39
N ILE A 155 -1.27 9.55 -14.54
CA ILE A 155 -1.54 8.17 -14.98
C ILE A 155 -3.05 7.91 -15.00
N ALA A 156 -3.77 8.39 -14.00
CA ALA A 156 -5.20 8.12 -13.81
C ALA A 156 -6.08 8.70 -14.94
N GLN A 157 -5.61 9.75 -15.62
CA GLN A 157 -6.37 10.35 -16.74
C GLN A 157 -6.62 9.39 -17.92
N ASP A 158 -5.89 8.27 -17.99
CA ASP A 158 -6.06 7.24 -19.02
C ASP A 158 -7.17 6.24 -18.64
N TYR A 159 -7.85 6.38 -17.49
CA TYR A 159 -8.83 5.45 -16.93
C TYR A 159 -10.09 6.18 -16.47
N GLU A 160 -11.22 5.46 -16.43
CA GLU A 160 -12.50 6.03 -15.97
C GLU A 160 -12.58 6.08 -14.44
N GLU A 161 -12.07 5.05 -13.76
CA GLU A 161 -12.06 4.94 -12.30
C GLU A 161 -10.64 4.80 -11.75
N ALA A 162 -10.34 5.54 -10.68
CA ALA A 162 -9.07 5.47 -9.99
C ALA A 162 -9.24 5.14 -8.50
N ASN A 163 -8.73 3.98 -8.12
CA ASN A 163 -8.72 3.48 -6.76
C ASN A 163 -7.30 3.51 -6.19
N LEU A 164 -7.18 3.85 -4.92
CA LEU A 164 -5.87 3.93 -4.26
C LEU A 164 -5.84 2.99 -3.04
N GLY A 165 -4.69 2.37 -2.85
CA GLY A 165 -4.49 1.55 -1.68
C GLY A 165 -3.02 1.40 -1.32
N GLY A 166 -2.78 0.92 -0.12
CA GLY A 166 -1.42 0.66 0.31
C GLY A 166 -1.35 -0.05 1.65
N HIS A 167 -0.21 -0.69 1.87
CA HIS A 167 0.09 -1.41 3.08
C HIS A 167 1.09 -0.64 3.94
N SER A 168 0.87 -0.60 5.26
CA SER A 168 1.83 -0.05 6.21
C SER A 168 2.16 1.43 5.92
N LEU A 169 3.40 1.75 5.59
CA LEU A 169 3.81 3.07 5.10
C LEU A 169 3.12 3.44 3.78
N GLY A 170 2.86 2.46 2.92
CA GLY A 170 2.12 2.66 1.67
C GLY A 170 0.70 3.14 1.90
N ALA A 171 0.04 2.71 2.98
CA ALA A 171 -1.27 3.23 3.36
C ALA A 171 -1.22 4.73 3.69
N ARG A 172 -0.14 5.19 4.32
CA ARG A 172 0.09 6.62 4.56
C ARG A 172 0.36 7.39 3.29
N THR A 173 1.11 6.77 2.38
CA THR A 173 1.38 7.34 1.05
C THR A 173 0.08 7.49 0.27
N ALA A 174 -0.76 6.46 0.20
CA ALA A 174 -2.07 6.51 -0.44
C ALA A 174 -2.94 7.62 0.14
N THR A 175 -3.03 7.70 1.48
CA THR A 175 -3.75 8.76 2.19
C THR A 175 -3.24 10.16 1.81
N ALA A 176 -1.92 10.35 1.79
CA ALA A 176 -1.32 11.64 1.44
C ALA A 176 -1.56 12.01 -0.02
N VAL A 177 -1.56 11.04 -0.92
CA VAL A 177 -1.88 11.25 -2.33
C VAL A 177 -3.32 11.69 -2.49
N VAL A 178 -4.29 10.96 -1.92
CA VAL A 178 -5.72 11.32 -1.98
C VAL A 178 -5.98 12.72 -1.43
N ALA A 179 -5.31 13.10 -0.36
CA ALA A 179 -5.44 14.44 0.23
C ALA A 179 -4.95 15.59 -0.69
N ASN A 180 -4.15 15.29 -1.71
CA ASN A 180 -3.53 16.29 -2.59
C ASN A 180 -3.89 16.11 -4.08
N ARG A 181 -4.71 15.11 -4.43
CA ARG A 181 -5.16 14.90 -5.81
C ARG A 181 -6.15 15.98 -6.24
N GLU A 182 -6.11 16.30 -7.54
CA GLU A 182 -7.13 17.10 -8.22
C GLU A 182 -8.22 16.21 -8.82
N GLY A 183 -7.88 14.97 -9.22
CA GLY A 183 -8.81 13.98 -9.72
C GLY A 183 -9.55 13.24 -8.59
N SER A 184 -10.69 12.64 -8.92
CA SER A 184 -11.49 11.87 -7.98
C SER A 184 -10.80 10.56 -7.57
N THR A 185 -11.20 10.05 -6.41
CA THR A 185 -10.82 8.74 -5.91
C THR A 185 -12.07 8.01 -5.49
N GLU A 186 -12.39 6.90 -6.16
CA GLU A 186 -13.58 6.12 -5.84
C GLU A 186 -13.44 5.40 -4.51
N GLU A 187 -12.35 4.63 -4.35
CA GLU A 187 -12.07 3.87 -3.14
C GLU A 187 -10.66 4.12 -2.61
N LEU A 188 -10.54 4.20 -1.29
CA LEU A 188 -9.27 4.25 -0.57
C LEU A 188 -9.18 3.04 0.36
N ARG A 189 -8.28 2.08 0.07
CA ARG A 189 -8.05 0.88 0.87
C ARG A 189 -6.73 0.96 1.61
N LEU A 190 -6.81 1.02 2.93
CA LEU A 190 -5.68 1.23 3.82
C LEU A 190 -5.44 -0.02 4.65
N TYR A 191 -4.30 -0.63 4.45
CA TYR A 191 -3.97 -1.93 4.93
C TYR A 191 -2.94 -1.86 6.04
N ASP A 192 -3.37 -2.15 7.26
CA ASP A 192 -2.58 -2.06 8.49
C ASP A 192 -1.70 -0.78 8.54
N PRO A 193 -2.32 0.41 8.46
CA PRO A 193 -1.60 1.67 8.31
C PRO A 193 -0.73 1.96 9.53
N THR A 194 0.50 2.41 9.32
CA THR A 194 1.37 2.85 10.41
C THR A 194 1.01 4.24 10.91
N GLY A 195 1.39 4.56 12.16
CA GLY A 195 1.16 5.89 12.75
C GLY A 195 -0.24 6.14 13.27
N THR A 196 -1.00 5.09 13.53
CA THR A 196 -2.28 5.14 14.26
C THR A 196 -2.07 5.48 15.73
N ARG A 197 -0.87 5.17 16.26
CA ARG A 197 -0.44 5.49 17.61
C ARG A 197 1.03 5.90 17.65
N LYS A 198 1.43 6.61 18.72
CA LYS A 198 2.84 6.92 18.96
C LYS A 198 3.60 5.67 19.35
N MET A 199 4.74 5.44 18.72
CA MET A 199 5.65 4.36 19.04
C MET A 199 7.07 4.88 19.24
N SER A 200 7.84 4.29 20.18
CA SER A 200 9.27 4.52 20.24
C SER A 200 9.99 3.75 19.13
N LEU A 201 11.21 4.19 18.75
CA LEU A 201 12.01 3.43 17.79
C LEU A 201 12.28 2.00 18.28
N GLY A 202 12.55 1.84 19.59
CA GLY A 202 12.69 0.51 20.19
C GLY A 202 11.42 -0.31 20.09
N GLY A 203 10.25 0.31 20.31
CA GLY A 203 8.94 -0.34 20.15
C GLY A 203 8.69 -0.80 18.72
N ILE A 204 8.97 0.04 17.73
CA ILE A 204 8.87 -0.32 16.30
C ILE A 204 9.82 -1.48 15.98
N ALA A 205 11.09 -1.39 16.37
CA ALA A 205 12.06 -2.46 16.13
C ALA A 205 11.65 -3.78 16.80
N THR A 206 11.14 -3.73 18.03
CA THR A 206 10.66 -4.92 18.74
C THR A 206 9.45 -5.53 18.04
N ALA A 207 8.46 -4.70 17.65
CA ALA A 207 7.29 -5.15 16.93
C ALA A 207 7.69 -5.86 15.62
N PHE A 208 8.56 -5.25 14.82
CA PHE A 208 9.02 -5.85 13.56
C PHE A 208 9.88 -7.09 13.74
N LEU A 209 10.89 -7.06 14.59
CA LEU A 209 11.88 -8.14 14.70
C LEU A 209 11.39 -9.33 15.52
N LEU A 210 10.74 -9.06 16.65
CA LEU A 210 10.33 -10.11 17.58
C LEU A 210 8.87 -10.52 17.40
N GLY A 211 7.98 -9.58 17.08
CA GLY A 211 6.58 -9.87 16.80
C GLY A 211 6.39 -10.36 15.38
N GLU A 212 6.40 -9.44 14.44
CA GLU A 212 6.08 -9.69 13.03
C GLU A 212 7.03 -10.69 12.36
N GLY A 213 8.35 -10.58 12.62
CA GLY A 213 9.32 -11.50 12.02
C GLY A 213 9.12 -12.95 12.44
N ARG A 214 8.75 -13.18 13.71
CA ARG A 214 8.45 -14.52 14.21
C ARG A 214 7.17 -15.09 13.58
N GLU A 215 6.13 -14.28 13.49
CA GLU A 215 4.86 -14.73 12.91
C GLU A 215 5.00 -14.95 11.40
N LEU A 216 5.74 -14.08 10.69
CA LEU A 216 6.06 -14.31 9.29
C LEU A 216 6.79 -15.64 9.06
N MET A 217 7.78 -15.99 9.90
CA MET A 217 8.47 -17.27 9.80
C MET A 217 7.55 -18.46 10.05
N LYS A 218 6.57 -18.34 10.95
CA LYS A 218 5.56 -19.38 11.15
C LYS A 218 4.66 -19.50 9.93
N TYR A 219 4.20 -18.38 9.42
CA TYR A 219 3.36 -18.32 8.22
C TYR A 219 4.06 -18.94 7.01
N ASP A 220 5.30 -18.57 6.75
CA ASP A 220 6.10 -19.10 5.64
C ASP A 220 6.32 -20.61 5.72
N LYS A 221 6.40 -21.17 6.95
CA LYS A 221 6.51 -22.62 7.15
C LYS A 221 5.19 -23.35 6.93
N ALA A 222 4.07 -22.70 7.25
CA ALA A 222 2.73 -23.28 7.13
C ALA A 222 2.13 -23.04 5.72
N SER A 223 2.59 -22.02 5.03
CA SER A 223 2.06 -21.59 3.73
C SER A 223 2.53 -22.49 2.60
N SER A 224 1.60 -22.86 1.73
CA SER A 224 1.90 -23.51 0.43
C SER A 224 2.23 -22.52 -0.68
N VAL A 225 2.36 -21.24 -0.35
CA VAL A 225 2.70 -20.18 -1.34
C VAL A 225 4.13 -20.39 -1.82
N PRO A 226 4.37 -20.51 -3.13
CA PRO A 226 5.71 -20.68 -3.66
C PRO A 226 6.61 -19.50 -3.28
N LYS A 227 7.85 -19.78 -2.89
CA LYS A 227 8.84 -18.72 -2.74
C LYS A 227 9.20 -18.13 -4.10
N PRO A 228 9.61 -16.86 -4.16
CA PRO A 228 9.96 -16.25 -5.44
C PRO A 228 10.97 -17.07 -6.27
N GLY A 229 11.97 -17.65 -5.63
CA GLY A 229 12.97 -18.50 -6.30
C GLY A 229 12.39 -19.79 -6.88
N ASP A 230 11.36 -20.36 -6.25
CA ASP A 230 10.72 -21.60 -6.73
C ASP A 230 9.92 -21.39 -8.01
N VAL A 231 9.55 -20.13 -8.30
CA VAL A 231 8.82 -19.71 -9.51
C VAL A 231 9.69 -18.87 -10.46
N GLY A 232 11.00 -18.90 -10.26
CA GLY A 232 11.97 -18.27 -11.17
C GLY A 232 12.03 -16.74 -11.11
N LEU A 233 11.41 -16.11 -10.12
CA LEU A 233 11.46 -14.66 -9.97
C LEU A 233 12.80 -14.20 -9.40
N GLN A 234 13.35 -13.14 -10.00
CA GLN A 234 14.66 -12.58 -9.68
C GLN A 234 14.57 -11.07 -9.55
N PHE A 235 15.60 -10.47 -8.94
CA PHE A 235 15.72 -9.02 -8.92
C PHE A 235 15.78 -8.47 -10.34
N LEU A 236 14.88 -7.52 -10.65
CA LEU A 236 14.94 -6.82 -11.92
C LEU A 236 16.09 -5.81 -11.91
N SER A 237 16.81 -5.74 -13.03
CA SER A 237 17.90 -4.77 -13.20
C SER A 237 17.35 -3.35 -13.08
N GLN A 238 18.15 -2.48 -12.49
CA GLN A 238 17.87 -1.07 -12.36
C GLN A 238 18.66 -0.32 -13.43
N ASN A 239 18.00 -0.05 -14.55
CA ASN A 239 18.59 0.74 -15.64
C ASN A 239 18.25 2.22 -15.45
N ASP A 240 19.08 3.09 -16.02
CA ASP A 240 18.71 4.50 -16.15
C ASP A 240 17.53 4.65 -17.10
N PRO A 241 16.60 5.55 -16.83
CA PRO A 241 15.45 5.73 -17.70
C PRO A 241 15.86 6.30 -19.06
N ASP A 242 15.45 5.64 -20.14
CA ASP A 242 15.66 6.12 -21.51
C ASP A 242 14.78 7.34 -21.82
N ASN A 243 13.64 7.46 -21.13
CA ASN A 243 12.70 8.56 -21.28
C ASN A 243 12.10 8.96 -19.93
N ILE A 244 11.92 10.27 -19.72
CA ILE A 244 11.27 10.84 -18.54
C ILE A 244 10.10 11.68 -19.01
N GLU A 245 8.91 11.27 -18.64
CA GLU A 245 7.69 12.02 -18.87
C GLU A 245 7.68 13.29 -17.99
N VAL A 246 7.31 14.42 -18.55
CA VAL A 246 7.21 15.68 -17.82
C VAL A 246 5.76 16.14 -17.81
N ILE A 247 5.18 16.26 -16.62
CA ILE A 247 3.80 16.74 -16.48
C ILE A 247 3.75 18.22 -16.86
N ALA A 248 2.92 18.55 -17.84
CA ALA A 248 2.78 19.91 -18.35
C ALA A 248 2.35 20.89 -17.22
N GLY A 249 2.98 22.05 -17.17
CA GLY A 249 2.65 23.09 -16.20
C GLY A 249 3.25 22.92 -14.80
N LEU A 250 3.77 21.74 -14.44
CA LEU A 250 4.32 21.47 -13.11
C LEU A 250 5.84 21.64 -13.03
N SER A 251 6.53 21.70 -14.14
CA SER A 251 7.98 21.82 -14.20
C SER A 251 8.43 23.26 -13.95
N GLY A 252 8.58 23.62 -12.69
CA GLY A 252 9.26 24.88 -12.29
C GLY A 252 10.79 24.83 -12.39
N GLY A 253 11.38 23.88 -13.10
CA GLY A 253 12.82 23.72 -13.24
C GLY A 253 13.19 23.10 -14.59
N ALA A 254 14.31 23.57 -15.14
CA ALA A 254 14.87 23.05 -16.39
C ALA A 254 14.90 21.51 -16.39
N ALA A 255 14.74 20.93 -17.56
CA ALA A 255 14.97 19.51 -17.82
C ALA A 255 16.44 19.15 -17.47
N GLY A 256 16.71 19.01 -16.17
CA GLY A 256 18.00 18.53 -15.69
C GLY A 256 18.16 17.06 -16.04
N GLU A 257 19.40 16.62 -16.19
CA GLU A 257 19.70 15.19 -16.32
C GLU A 257 19.09 14.42 -15.15
N PHE A 258 18.57 13.22 -15.43
CA PHE A 258 18.17 12.29 -14.40
C PHE A 258 19.39 11.94 -13.55
N LYS A 259 19.26 12.12 -12.23
CA LYS A 259 20.27 11.65 -11.29
C LYS A 259 19.62 10.63 -10.35
N ARG A 260 20.18 9.44 -10.33
CA ARG A 260 19.80 8.44 -9.33
C ARG A 260 19.96 9.00 -7.93
N PRO A 261 19.06 8.68 -7.00
CA PRO A 261 19.19 9.11 -5.61
C PRO A 261 20.40 8.41 -4.97
N GLU A 262 21.54 9.11 -4.92
CA GLU A 262 22.77 8.60 -4.28
C GLU A 262 22.55 8.30 -2.79
N ASN A 263 21.60 8.97 -2.17
CA ASN A 263 21.32 8.89 -0.73
C ASN A 263 19.89 8.41 -0.43
N GLY A 264 19.31 7.57 -1.28
CA GLY A 264 17.95 7.03 -1.07
C GLY A 264 17.75 6.36 0.29
N TRP A 265 18.81 5.80 0.87
CA TRP A 265 18.81 5.25 2.21
C TRP A 265 18.43 6.28 3.30
N ILE A 266 18.71 7.59 3.09
CA ILE A 266 18.30 8.65 4.02
C ILE A 266 16.78 8.70 4.14
N GLN A 267 16.07 8.67 3.01
CA GLN A 267 14.61 8.63 3.01
C GLN A 267 14.12 7.39 3.76
N GLN A 268 14.62 6.22 3.39
CA GLN A 268 14.15 4.94 3.94
C GLN A 268 14.49 4.76 5.42
N PHE A 269 15.68 5.16 5.87
CA PHE A 269 16.14 4.85 7.22
C PHE A 269 16.06 6.01 8.22
N LEU A 270 15.92 7.26 7.77
CA LEU A 270 15.86 8.42 8.63
C LEU A 270 14.53 9.17 8.57
N VAL A 271 13.98 9.37 7.38
CA VAL A 271 12.73 10.13 7.23
C VAL A 271 11.53 9.27 7.56
N ASP A 272 11.41 8.12 6.93
CA ASP A 272 10.26 7.24 7.09
C ASP A 272 10.09 6.75 8.54
N PRO A 273 11.10 6.18 9.22
CA PRO A 273 10.95 5.77 10.60
C PRO A 273 10.68 6.93 11.57
N ALA A 274 11.23 8.11 11.30
CA ALA A 274 10.95 9.29 12.11
C ALA A 274 9.49 9.73 11.99
N GLY A 275 8.90 9.62 10.79
CA GLY A 275 7.47 9.84 10.56
C GLY A 275 6.60 8.77 11.24
N LEU A 276 6.98 7.49 11.11
CA LEU A 276 6.24 6.36 11.69
C LEU A 276 6.13 6.38 13.23
N ARG A 277 7.06 7.02 13.91
CA ARG A 277 7.02 7.18 15.38
C ARG A 277 5.88 8.05 15.89
N ARG A 278 5.26 8.83 15.01
CA ARG A 278 4.23 9.82 15.36
C ARG A 278 2.86 9.32 14.93
N ASP A 279 1.83 9.83 15.59
CA ASP A 279 0.42 9.54 15.37
C ASP A 279 -0.23 10.46 14.31
N GLY A 280 0.49 10.79 13.26
CA GLY A 280 0.02 11.72 12.23
C GLY A 280 -1.00 11.13 11.24
N PHE A 281 -1.25 9.82 11.29
CA PHE A 281 -2.12 9.14 10.33
C PHE A 281 -3.55 9.65 10.35
N GLU A 282 -4.16 9.80 11.52
CA GLU A 282 -5.54 10.29 11.63
C GLU A 282 -5.68 11.70 11.06
N GLY A 283 -4.71 12.59 11.35
CA GLY A 283 -4.73 13.95 10.81
C GLY A 283 -4.70 13.96 9.29
N ASP A 284 -3.83 13.17 8.68
CA ASP A 284 -3.72 13.04 7.23
C ASP A 284 -5.01 12.46 6.62
N LEU A 285 -5.58 11.43 7.27
CA LEU A 285 -6.78 10.76 6.80
C LEU A 285 -8.03 11.66 6.89
N ARG A 286 -8.12 12.53 7.89
CA ARG A 286 -9.20 13.52 7.99
C ARG A 286 -9.18 14.55 6.85
N VAL A 287 -8.02 14.82 6.29
CA VAL A 287 -7.87 15.67 5.10
C VAL A 287 -8.20 14.89 3.82
N ALA A 288 -7.81 13.62 3.76
CA ALA A 288 -8.00 12.78 2.58
C ALA A 288 -9.44 12.28 2.39
N ALA A 289 -10.09 11.85 3.47
CA ALA A 289 -11.37 11.15 3.38
C ALA A 289 -12.49 11.92 2.65
N PRO A 290 -12.61 13.25 2.79
CA PRO A 290 -13.59 14.02 2.00
C PRO A 290 -13.36 14.01 0.49
N ASN A 291 -12.18 13.61 0.01
CA ASN A 291 -11.83 13.50 -1.40
C ASN A 291 -12.07 12.09 -1.97
N VAL A 292 -12.65 11.20 -1.18
CA VAL A 292 -13.06 9.86 -1.60
C VAL A 292 -14.56 9.85 -1.85
N GLU A 293 -14.98 9.32 -3.00
CA GLU A 293 -16.38 9.38 -3.42
C GLU A 293 -17.23 8.27 -2.79
N ARG A 294 -16.72 7.03 -2.80
CA ARG A 294 -17.53 5.86 -2.46
C ARG A 294 -17.20 5.27 -1.09
N ARG A 295 -15.94 4.90 -0.85
CA ARG A 295 -15.60 4.26 0.42
C ARG A 295 -14.13 4.39 0.84
N VAL A 296 -13.94 4.43 2.16
CA VAL A 296 -12.64 4.33 2.83
C VAL A 296 -12.63 3.06 3.67
N ASP A 297 -11.84 2.09 3.29
CA ASP A 297 -11.70 0.83 4.02
C ASP A 297 -10.36 0.80 4.76
N ILE A 298 -10.39 0.58 6.07
CA ILE A 298 -9.20 0.38 6.89
C ILE A 298 -9.18 -1.07 7.36
N LEU A 299 -8.23 -1.84 6.89
CA LEU A 299 -8.08 -3.25 7.17
C LEU A 299 -6.98 -3.45 8.20
N VAL A 300 -7.29 -4.12 9.30
CA VAL A 300 -6.36 -4.35 10.42
C VAL A 300 -6.29 -5.85 10.72
N PRO A 301 -5.10 -6.46 10.64
CA PRO A 301 -4.92 -7.85 11.08
C PRO A 301 -5.14 -7.98 12.57
N ASP A 302 -5.81 -9.04 12.97
CA ASP A 302 -6.06 -9.34 14.39
C ASP A 302 -4.77 -9.64 15.19
N GLY A 303 -3.73 -10.11 14.50
CA GLY A 303 -2.40 -10.36 15.05
C GLY A 303 -1.36 -9.28 14.77
N SER A 304 -1.75 -8.06 14.37
CA SER A 304 -0.79 -6.98 14.14
C SER A 304 -0.10 -6.55 15.43
N HIS A 305 1.23 -6.50 15.40
CA HIS A 305 2.03 -5.94 16.49
C HIS A 305 2.26 -4.42 16.35
N LEU A 306 1.89 -3.83 15.21
CA LEU A 306 2.03 -2.40 14.94
C LEU A 306 0.78 -1.61 15.27
N ASN A 307 -0.39 -2.19 15.04
CA ASN A 307 -1.68 -1.56 15.29
C ASN A 307 -2.50 -2.33 16.34
N ASP A 308 -3.29 -1.59 17.07
CA ASP A 308 -4.42 -2.12 17.84
C ASP A 308 -5.70 -1.78 17.07
N TRP A 309 -6.52 -2.78 16.78
CA TRP A 309 -7.78 -2.59 16.07
C TRP A 309 -8.71 -1.59 16.77
N ARG A 310 -8.59 -1.43 18.09
CA ARG A 310 -9.37 -0.46 18.89
C ARG A 310 -8.95 0.97 18.60
N ASP A 311 -7.64 1.22 18.44
CA ASP A 311 -7.13 2.53 18.07
C ASP A 311 -7.67 2.93 16.69
N VAL A 312 -7.72 1.97 15.75
CA VAL A 312 -8.28 2.18 14.41
C VAL A 312 -9.79 2.38 14.48
N ALA A 313 -10.51 1.62 15.30
CA ALA A 313 -11.96 1.81 15.51
C ALA A 313 -12.29 3.23 16.01
N MET A 314 -11.47 3.76 16.93
CA MET A 314 -11.63 5.14 17.38
C MET A 314 -11.37 6.15 16.26
N ILE A 315 -10.37 5.91 15.41
CA ILE A 315 -10.11 6.75 14.23
C ILE A 315 -11.30 6.73 13.29
N VAL A 316 -11.82 5.56 12.94
CA VAL A 316 -13.00 5.38 12.07
C VAL A 316 -14.22 6.11 12.65
N GLY A 317 -14.47 5.95 13.94
CA GLY A 317 -15.58 6.65 14.62
C GLY A 317 -15.48 8.17 14.50
N ARG A 318 -14.25 8.71 14.64
CA ARG A 318 -14.01 10.16 14.49
C ARG A 318 -14.07 10.63 13.04
N LEU A 319 -13.66 9.79 12.09
CA LEU A 319 -13.74 10.11 10.66
C LEU A 319 -15.18 10.28 10.19
N ARG A 320 -16.09 9.43 10.62
CA ARG A 320 -17.52 9.52 10.26
C ARG A 320 -18.17 10.84 10.63
N SER A 321 -17.54 11.63 11.49
CA SER A 321 -18.00 12.99 11.88
C SER A 321 -17.26 14.12 11.13
N VAL A 322 -16.41 13.81 10.16
CA VAL A 322 -15.66 14.83 9.39
C VAL A 322 -16.64 15.55 8.45
N PRO A 323 -16.69 16.90 8.47
CA PRO A 323 -17.52 17.65 7.55
C PRO A 323 -17.12 17.40 6.08
N GLY A 324 -18.12 17.26 5.21
CA GLY A 324 -17.92 17.04 3.79
C GLY A 324 -17.59 15.59 3.40
N LEU A 325 -17.52 14.68 4.36
CA LEU A 325 -17.36 13.26 4.07
C LEU A 325 -18.66 12.68 3.48
N THR A 326 -18.56 12.15 2.28
CA THR A 326 -19.66 11.46 1.58
C THR A 326 -19.43 9.96 1.51
N ALA A 327 -18.18 9.54 1.53
CA ALA A 327 -17.78 8.14 1.45
C ALA A 327 -18.17 7.35 2.71
N ASP A 328 -18.52 6.10 2.52
CA ASP A 328 -18.62 5.13 3.60
C ASP A 328 -17.24 4.87 4.22
N VAL A 329 -17.13 4.91 5.55
CA VAL A 329 -15.89 4.60 6.27
C VAL A 329 -16.08 3.33 7.07
N SER A 330 -15.30 2.31 6.72
CA SER A 330 -15.39 1.00 7.34
C SER A 330 -14.03 0.53 7.87
N GLN A 331 -14.10 -0.20 8.99
CA GLN A 331 -12.98 -0.99 9.48
C GLN A 331 -13.25 -2.46 9.25
N TRP A 332 -12.22 -3.17 8.85
CA TRP A 332 -12.24 -4.61 8.63
C TRP A 332 -11.17 -5.27 9.49
N ASN A 333 -11.56 -6.22 10.32
CA ASN A 333 -10.61 -7.05 11.05
C ASN A 333 -10.25 -8.25 10.21
N VAL A 334 -8.98 -8.34 9.84
CA VAL A 334 -8.46 -9.44 9.01
C VAL A 334 -7.99 -10.56 9.91
N LEU A 335 -8.73 -11.67 9.88
CA LEU A 335 -8.53 -12.78 10.81
C LEU A 335 -7.31 -13.64 10.43
N ASN A 336 -6.59 -14.11 11.45
CA ASN A 336 -5.44 -15.00 11.34
C ASN A 336 -4.27 -14.43 10.54
N HIS A 337 -4.13 -13.11 10.50
CA HIS A 337 -3.04 -12.42 9.84
C HIS A 337 -2.30 -11.50 10.78
N THR A 338 -1.05 -11.19 10.42
CA THR A 338 -0.22 -10.18 11.06
C THR A 338 0.16 -9.12 10.05
N HIS A 339 0.82 -8.05 10.49
CA HIS A 339 1.28 -6.99 9.59
C HIS A 339 2.07 -7.53 8.39
N ASN A 340 3.03 -8.41 8.64
CA ASN A 340 3.88 -8.95 7.58
C ASN A 340 3.26 -10.12 6.80
N SER A 341 2.39 -10.93 7.42
CA SER A 341 1.74 -12.03 6.70
C SER A 341 0.79 -11.52 5.61
N MET A 342 0.36 -10.27 5.73
CA MET A 342 -0.42 -9.58 4.73
C MET A 342 0.36 -9.28 3.45
N ASN A 343 1.68 -9.19 3.50
CA ASN A 343 2.54 -9.11 2.31
C ASN A 343 2.64 -10.44 1.55
N GLN A 344 1.99 -11.48 2.04
CA GLN A 344 1.91 -12.73 1.30
C GLN A 344 0.91 -12.57 0.13
N PRO A 345 1.28 -12.97 -1.08
CA PRO A 345 0.52 -12.66 -2.28
C PRO A 345 -0.96 -13.02 -2.25
N PRO A 346 -1.37 -14.21 -1.75
CA PRO A 346 -2.79 -14.53 -1.69
C PRO A 346 -3.60 -13.60 -0.78
N ALA A 347 -3.00 -13.14 0.32
CA ALA A 347 -3.66 -12.20 1.23
C ALA A 347 -3.85 -10.83 0.56
N LEU A 348 -2.80 -10.30 -0.05
CA LEU A 348 -2.87 -9.03 -0.80
C LEU A 348 -3.85 -9.10 -1.97
N ALA A 349 -3.78 -10.17 -2.77
CA ALA A 349 -4.70 -10.36 -3.88
C ALA A 349 -6.16 -10.41 -3.41
N SER A 350 -6.44 -11.14 -2.34
CA SER A 350 -7.77 -11.22 -1.77
C SER A 350 -8.27 -9.87 -1.27
N VAL A 351 -7.39 -9.04 -0.75
CA VAL A 351 -7.76 -7.71 -0.26
C VAL A 351 -7.96 -6.71 -1.38
N TYR A 352 -7.07 -6.66 -2.36
CA TYR A 352 -7.22 -5.73 -3.48
C TYR A 352 -8.30 -6.15 -4.48
N ALA A 353 -8.51 -7.46 -4.66
CA ALA A 353 -9.58 -8.00 -5.49
C ALA A 353 -10.90 -8.22 -4.73
N ALA A 354 -10.91 -8.22 -3.39
CA ALA A 354 -12.12 -8.43 -2.62
C ALA A 354 -13.12 -7.30 -2.89
N LYS A 355 -14.30 -7.68 -3.34
CA LYS A 355 -15.46 -6.79 -3.34
C LYS A 355 -15.96 -6.73 -1.90
N LEU A 356 -15.47 -5.76 -1.14
CA LEU A 356 -15.97 -5.47 0.19
C LEU A 356 -17.37 -4.85 0.03
N SER A 357 -18.39 -5.57 0.44
CA SER A 357 -19.80 -5.14 0.35
C SER A 357 -20.33 -4.74 1.71
#